data_b231fce53345def98556f628d077af7a
#
_entry.id   b231fce53345def98556f628d077af7a
#
_cell.length_a   1.000
_cell.length_b   1.000
_cell.length_c   1.000
_cell.angle_alpha   90.00
_cell.angle_beta   90.00
_cell.angle_gamma   90.00
#
_symmetry.space_group_name_H-M   'P 1'
#
loop_
_entity.id
_entity.type
_entity.pdbx_description
1 polymer ?
#
loop_
_entity_poly.entity_id
_entity_poly.type
_entity_poly.pdbx_seq_one_letter_code
_entity_poly.pdbx_strand_id
1 'polypeptide(L)'
;MFGRPHWAAAHSFLTKTQNLMIASTTKSVRVMLVDDLPERAAIVDSHLVAAGYDVVSRLPTASGLLFQIEQHRPDIILIDLQSPGRDVLESLSVINAHNPTPVVMFSEEEDPGFIEEAVDAGVSAYLMGSFDANRVKPVIDVAIAQFKSFQSLRQALDTTRGRLESLSIIDKAKSLLIKQHKFTEQEAHQQLRSLSMDSNQTMQQAAQSVVTILGKNN
;
A
#
# COMPACT_ATOMS: atom_id res chain seq x y z
N MET A 1 20.59 -65.90 5.52
CA MET A 1 20.53 -64.67 6.33
C MET A 1 20.68 -63.51 5.36
N PHE A 2 19.53 -63.00 4.83
CA PHE A 2 19.54 -61.94 3.76
C PHE A 2 19.31 -60.57 4.39
N GLY A 3 20.31 -59.67 4.22
CA GLY A 3 20.29 -58.34 4.73
C GLY A 3 19.26 -57.45 3.97
N ARG A 4 18.54 -56.60 4.67
CA ARG A 4 17.57 -55.65 4.13
C ARG A 4 18.29 -54.59 3.27
N PRO A 5 17.76 -54.23 2.10
CA PRO A 5 18.40 -53.29 1.21
C PRO A 5 18.31 -51.81 1.74
N HIS A 6 19.41 -51.08 1.61
CA HIS A 6 19.61 -49.70 2.08
C HIS A 6 18.69 -48.60 1.51
N TRP A 7 17.87 -48.91 0.50
CA TRP A 7 16.98 -47.90 -0.13
C TRP A 7 15.69 -47.63 0.62
N ALA A 8 15.27 -48.49 1.56
CA ALA A 8 14.04 -48.30 2.35
C ALA A 8 14.09 -47.08 3.31
N ALA A 9 15.29 -46.64 3.71
CA ALA A 9 15.47 -45.49 4.59
C ALA A 9 15.39 -44.12 3.83
N ALA A 10 15.70 -44.12 2.55
CA ALA A 10 15.70 -42.89 1.75
C ALA A 10 14.27 -42.41 1.38
N HIS A 11 13.32 -43.35 1.22
CA HIS A 11 11.93 -43.00 0.93
C HIS A 11 11.17 -42.39 2.12
N SER A 12 11.55 -42.75 3.34
CA SER A 12 10.94 -42.19 4.55
C SER A 12 11.38 -40.76 4.84
N PHE A 13 12.58 -40.38 4.42
CA PHE A 13 13.09 -39.00 4.59
C PHE A 13 12.50 -38.03 3.55
N LEU A 14 12.30 -38.47 2.29
CA LEU A 14 11.73 -37.64 1.22
C LEU A 14 10.26 -37.30 1.45
N THR A 15 9.47 -38.25 1.98
CA THR A 15 8.06 -38.00 2.31
C THR A 15 7.89 -37.07 3.52
N LYS A 16 8.81 -37.11 4.48
CA LYS A 16 8.76 -36.22 5.66
C LYS A 16 9.20 -34.78 5.34
N THR A 17 10.11 -34.62 4.40
CA THR A 17 10.59 -33.28 3.95
C THR A 17 9.59 -32.62 3.01
N GLN A 18 8.86 -33.39 2.19
CA GLN A 18 7.78 -32.84 1.35
C GLN A 18 6.56 -32.40 2.17
N ASN A 19 6.24 -33.06 3.28
CA ASN A 19 5.14 -32.62 4.17
C ASN A 19 5.52 -31.42 5.06
N LEU A 20 6.82 -31.09 5.22
CA LEU A 20 7.24 -29.92 5.99
C LEU A 20 7.31 -28.64 5.16
N MET A 21 7.26 -28.73 3.82
CA MET A 21 7.30 -27.59 2.90
C MET A 21 5.91 -27.06 2.51
N ILE A 22 4.80 -27.68 2.95
CA ILE A 22 3.43 -27.26 2.59
C ILE A 22 2.74 -26.48 3.73
N ALA A 23 3.40 -26.29 4.85
CA ALA A 23 2.91 -25.41 5.91
C ALA A 23 3.51 -24.00 5.86
N SER A 24 3.66 -23.40 4.68
CA SER A 24 3.54 -21.95 4.58
C SER A 24 2.05 -21.67 4.82
N THR A 25 1.72 -21.23 6.00
CA THR A 25 0.45 -20.56 6.31
C THR A 25 0.34 -19.34 5.39
N THR A 26 -0.15 -19.55 4.18
CA THR A 26 -0.61 -18.44 3.33
C THR A 26 -1.76 -17.83 4.12
N LYS A 27 -1.46 -16.71 4.81
CA LYS A 27 -2.47 -15.93 5.50
C LYS A 27 -3.59 -15.67 4.49
N SER A 28 -4.80 -16.13 4.81
CA SER A 28 -5.95 -15.89 3.94
C SER A 28 -6.12 -14.39 3.71
N VAL A 29 -6.34 -13.98 2.47
CA VAL A 29 -6.59 -12.58 2.12
C VAL A 29 -7.90 -12.14 2.78
N ARG A 30 -7.85 -11.06 3.53
CA ARG A 30 -8.96 -10.50 4.28
C ARG A 30 -9.76 -9.55 3.40
N VAL A 31 -11.01 -9.88 3.16
CA VAL A 31 -11.90 -9.15 2.27
C VAL A 31 -12.95 -8.41 3.09
N MET A 32 -13.14 -7.12 2.81
CA MET A 32 -14.30 -6.37 3.24
C MET A 32 -15.26 -6.23 2.06
N LEU A 33 -16.52 -6.62 2.25
CA LEU A 33 -17.57 -6.55 1.25
C LEU A 33 -18.52 -5.39 1.58
N VAL A 34 -18.77 -4.52 0.61
CA VAL A 34 -19.77 -3.46 0.66
C VAL A 34 -20.77 -3.75 -0.46
N ASP A 35 -22.02 -4.05 -0.11
CA ASP A 35 -23.06 -4.43 -1.06
C ASP A 35 -24.43 -3.98 -0.52
N ASP A 36 -25.17 -3.20 -1.32
CA ASP A 36 -26.48 -2.65 -0.95
C ASP A 36 -27.63 -3.65 -1.08
N LEU A 37 -27.38 -4.84 -1.68
CA LEU A 37 -28.37 -5.91 -1.83
C LEU A 37 -28.00 -7.11 -0.95
N PRO A 38 -28.71 -7.37 0.18
CA PRO A 38 -28.38 -8.43 1.11
C PRO A 38 -28.34 -9.84 0.49
N GLU A 39 -29.22 -10.12 -0.48
CA GLU A 39 -29.26 -11.43 -1.15
C GLU A 39 -28.01 -11.64 -2.01
N ARG A 40 -27.59 -10.59 -2.76
CA ARG A 40 -26.36 -10.59 -3.55
C ARG A 40 -25.13 -10.71 -2.66
N ALA A 41 -25.07 -9.91 -1.59
CA ALA A 41 -24.00 -9.98 -0.61
C ALA A 41 -23.77 -11.40 -0.04
N ALA A 42 -24.86 -12.13 0.26
CA ALA A 42 -24.77 -13.50 0.76
C ALA A 42 -24.21 -14.49 -0.29
N ILE A 43 -24.56 -14.30 -1.55
CA ILE A 43 -24.03 -15.10 -2.67
C ILE A 43 -22.53 -14.81 -2.85
N VAL A 44 -22.16 -13.53 -2.93
CA VAL A 44 -20.77 -13.09 -3.07
C VAL A 44 -19.92 -13.62 -1.92
N ASP A 45 -20.37 -13.47 -0.68
CA ASP A 45 -19.71 -13.98 0.51
C ASP A 45 -19.42 -15.49 0.43
N SER A 46 -20.44 -16.29 0.08
CA SER A 46 -20.29 -17.73 -0.03
C SER A 46 -19.22 -18.12 -1.07
N HIS A 47 -19.13 -17.40 -2.18
CA HIS A 47 -18.13 -17.63 -3.22
C HIS A 47 -16.72 -17.20 -2.79
N LEU A 48 -16.61 -16.08 -2.07
CA LEU A 48 -15.34 -15.64 -1.52
C LEU A 48 -14.79 -16.66 -0.51
N VAL A 49 -15.62 -17.12 0.41
CA VAL A 49 -15.24 -18.16 1.40
C VAL A 49 -14.86 -19.45 0.69
N ALA A 50 -15.63 -19.90 -0.30
CA ALA A 50 -15.30 -21.09 -1.09
C ALA A 50 -13.99 -20.96 -1.87
N ALA A 51 -13.62 -19.75 -2.27
CA ALA A 51 -12.35 -19.43 -2.94
C ALA A 51 -11.16 -19.29 -1.96
N GLY A 52 -11.39 -19.42 -0.64
CA GLY A 52 -10.35 -19.38 0.39
C GLY A 52 -10.05 -17.99 0.94
N TYR A 53 -10.91 -17.00 0.70
CA TYR A 53 -10.82 -15.66 1.29
C TYR A 53 -11.47 -15.64 2.69
N ASP A 54 -10.99 -14.69 3.54
CA ASP A 54 -11.56 -14.39 4.85
C ASP A 54 -12.41 -13.12 4.78
N VAL A 55 -13.74 -13.24 4.75
CA VAL A 55 -14.65 -12.10 4.71
C VAL A 55 -14.81 -11.50 6.11
N VAL A 56 -14.02 -10.48 6.41
CA VAL A 56 -13.89 -9.89 7.74
C VAL A 56 -15.00 -8.90 8.10
N SER A 57 -15.68 -8.34 7.12
CA SER A 57 -16.80 -7.40 7.33
C SER A 57 -17.72 -7.36 6.13
N ARG A 58 -19.01 -7.14 6.39
CA ARG A 58 -20.07 -6.95 5.39
C ARG A 58 -20.84 -5.70 5.73
N LEU A 59 -20.89 -4.75 4.79
CA LEU A 59 -21.50 -3.45 4.98
C LEU A 59 -22.59 -3.25 3.93
N PRO A 60 -23.79 -2.81 4.32
CA PRO A 60 -24.86 -2.51 3.36
C PRO A 60 -24.67 -1.16 2.67
N THR A 61 -23.75 -0.34 3.13
CA THR A 61 -23.42 0.98 2.58
C THR A 61 -21.96 1.31 2.82
N ALA A 62 -21.44 2.29 2.10
CA ALA A 62 -20.09 2.81 2.33
C ALA A 62 -20.00 3.79 3.54
N SER A 63 -21.12 4.05 4.25
CA SER A 63 -21.12 4.90 5.45
C SER A 63 -20.26 4.31 6.54
N GLY A 64 -19.36 5.11 7.09
CA GLY A 64 -18.43 4.66 8.14
C GLY A 64 -17.33 3.72 7.67
N LEU A 65 -17.09 3.62 6.36
CA LEU A 65 -16.11 2.73 5.76
C LEU A 65 -14.72 2.88 6.38
N LEU A 66 -14.26 4.12 6.60
CA LEU A 66 -12.96 4.39 7.22
C LEU A 66 -12.83 3.73 8.60
N PHE A 67 -13.83 3.88 9.46
CA PHE A 67 -13.86 3.25 10.78
C PHE A 67 -13.82 1.73 10.70
N GLN A 68 -14.55 1.15 9.76
CA GLN A 68 -14.58 -0.30 9.56
C GLN A 68 -13.25 -0.85 9.05
N ILE A 69 -12.54 -0.10 8.18
CA ILE A 69 -11.20 -0.45 7.72
C ILE A 69 -10.19 -0.44 8.86
N GLU A 70 -10.23 0.57 9.72
CA GLU A 70 -9.35 0.65 10.89
C GLU A 70 -9.58 -0.52 11.86
N GLN A 71 -10.84 -0.90 12.08
CA GLN A 71 -11.22 -2.02 12.95
C GLN A 71 -10.83 -3.37 12.37
N HIS A 72 -11.18 -3.61 11.11
CA HIS A 72 -11.07 -4.93 10.51
C HIS A 72 -9.78 -5.14 9.71
N ARG A 73 -9.07 -4.07 9.33
CA ARG A 73 -7.82 -4.10 8.56
C ARG A 73 -7.87 -5.08 7.39
N PRO A 74 -8.78 -4.89 6.43
CA PRO A 74 -8.88 -5.75 5.26
C PRO A 74 -7.64 -5.62 4.38
N ASP A 75 -7.32 -6.68 3.65
CA ASP A 75 -6.29 -6.67 2.61
C ASP A 75 -6.83 -6.15 1.27
N ILE A 76 -8.17 -6.15 1.10
CA ILE A 76 -8.90 -5.63 -0.07
C ILE A 76 -10.34 -5.30 0.29
N ILE A 77 -10.91 -4.30 -0.40
CA ILE A 77 -12.32 -3.90 -0.30
C ILE A 77 -12.99 -4.21 -1.64
N LEU A 78 -14.11 -4.92 -1.59
CA LEU A 78 -15.01 -5.12 -2.73
C LEU A 78 -16.26 -4.28 -2.51
N ILE A 79 -16.58 -3.44 -3.48
CA ILE A 79 -17.77 -2.57 -3.47
C ILE A 79 -18.65 -2.98 -4.64
N ASP A 80 -19.87 -3.40 -4.35
CA ASP A 80 -20.91 -3.69 -5.34
C ASP A 80 -22.16 -2.88 -4.99
N LEU A 81 -22.27 -1.70 -5.58
CA LEU A 81 -23.37 -0.77 -5.36
C LEU A 81 -24.06 -0.47 -6.68
N GLN A 82 -25.39 -0.49 -6.70
CA GLN A 82 -26.17 -0.18 -7.92
C GLN A 82 -25.91 1.24 -8.40
N SER A 83 -25.86 2.19 -7.47
CA SER A 83 -25.64 3.61 -7.78
C SER A 83 -24.71 4.21 -6.73
N PRO A 84 -23.37 4.05 -6.90
CA PRO A 84 -22.42 4.64 -5.98
C PRO A 84 -22.47 6.18 -6.07
N GLY A 85 -22.75 6.82 -4.94
CA GLY A 85 -22.78 8.29 -4.85
C GLY A 85 -21.38 8.91 -4.71
N ARG A 86 -21.31 10.25 -4.80
CA ARG A 86 -20.06 10.99 -4.59
C ARG A 86 -19.48 10.83 -3.19
N ASP A 87 -20.31 10.65 -2.19
CA ASP A 87 -19.93 10.40 -0.80
C ASP A 87 -19.09 9.11 -0.64
N VAL A 88 -19.37 8.10 -1.49
CA VAL A 88 -18.53 6.89 -1.58
C VAL A 88 -17.12 7.24 -2.08
N LEU A 89 -17.03 8.03 -3.16
CA LEU A 89 -15.75 8.44 -3.75
C LEU A 89 -14.95 9.34 -2.80
N GLU A 90 -15.61 10.26 -2.09
CA GLU A 90 -14.97 11.08 -1.06
C GLU A 90 -14.38 10.21 0.06
N SER A 91 -15.14 9.21 0.53
CA SER A 91 -14.65 8.26 1.54
C SER A 91 -13.45 7.47 1.05
N LEU A 92 -13.46 7.01 -0.20
CA LEU A 92 -12.34 6.29 -0.83
C LEU A 92 -11.11 7.17 -0.98
N SER A 93 -11.27 8.45 -1.34
CA SER A 93 -10.16 9.42 -1.41
C SER A 93 -9.47 9.59 -0.07
N VAL A 94 -10.24 9.68 1.02
CA VAL A 94 -9.68 9.76 2.39
C VAL A 94 -8.92 8.48 2.75
N ILE A 95 -9.47 7.31 2.42
CA ILE A 95 -8.83 6.01 2.64
C ILE A 95 -7.51 5.93 1.87
N ASN A 96 -7.52 6.29 0.59
CA ASN A 96 -6.33 6.27 -0.26
C ASN A 96 -5.22 7.18 0.25
N ALA A 97 -5.57 8.31 0.86
CA ALA A 97 -4.61 9.26 1.41
C ALA A 97 -3.99 8.80 2.75
N HIS A 98 -4.76 8.16 3.65
CA HIS A 98 -4.35 7.89 5.02
C HIS A 98 -4.01 6.41 5.29
N ASN A 99 -4.78 5.50 4.72
CA ASN A 99 -4.62 4.06 4.89
C ASN A 99 -4.89 3.34 3.57
N PRO A 100 -4.00 3.49 2.57
CA PRO A 100 -4.23 3.00 1.23
C PRO A 100 -4.47 1.49 1.22
N THR A 101 -5.67 1.11 0.77
CA THR A 101 -6.15 -0.27 0.67
C THR A 101 -6.68 -0.49 -0.74
N PRO A 102 -6.37 -1.62 -1.41
CA PRO A 102 -6.89 -1.88 -2.75
C PRO A 102 -8.42 -1.99 -2.73
N VAL A 103 -9.06 -1.33 -3.69
CA VAL A 103 -10.52 -1.31 -3.86
C VAL A 103 -10.88 -1.82 -5.24
N VAL A 104 -11.81 -2.77 -5.30
CA VAL A 104 -12.47 -3.20 -6.53
C VAL A 104 -13.92 -2.75 -6.45
N MET A 105 -14.37 -2.03 -7.45
CA MET A 105 -15.74 -1.54 -7.56
C MET A 105 -16.46 -2.23 -8.72
N PHE A 106 -17.60 -2.81 -8.42
CA PHE A 106 -18.58 -3.30 -9.39
C PHE A 106 -19.73 -2.30 -9.43
N SER A 107 -20.15 -1.88 -10.61
CA SER A 107 -21.24 -0.93 -10.79
C SER A 107 -21.86 -1.04 -12.17
N GLU A 108 -23.11 -0.64 -12.28
CA GLU A 108 -23.80 -0.46 -13.56
C GLU A 108 -23.61 0.97 -14.11
N GLU A 109 -22.92 1.84 -13.39
CA GLU A 109 -22.65 3.22 -13.82
C GLU A 109 -21.60 3.24 -14.95
N GLU A 110 -22.02 3.78 -16.11
CA GLU A 110 -21.22 3.81 -17.35
C GLU A 110 -20.68 5.20 -17.67
N ASP A 111 -21.00 6.22 -16.85
CA ASP A 111 -20.52 7.57 -17.11
C ASP A 111 -18.99 7.64 -17.03
N PRO A 112 -18.30 8.02 -18.13
CA PRO A 112 -16.84 8.10 -18.13
C PRO A 112 -16.29 9.07 -17.08
N GLY A 113 -17.02 10.15 -16.77
CA GLY A 113 -16.63 11.12 -15.75
C GLY A 113 -16.64 10.50 -14.36
N PHE A 114 -17.65 9.69 -14.04
CA PHE A 114 -17.71 8.98 -12.77
C PHE A 114 -16.60 7.93 -12.65
N ILE A 115 -16.31 7.21 -13.75
CA ILE A 115 -15.21 6.22 -13.76
C ILE A 115 -13.87 6.89 -13.51
N GLU A 116 -13.59 8.05 -14.13
CA GLU A 116 -12.37 8.83 -13.92
C GLU A 116 -12.29 9.32 -12.47
N GLU A 117 -13.38 9.87 -11.91
CA GLU A 117 -13.44 10.26 -10.50
C GLU A 117 -13.20 9.07 -9.55
N ALA A 118 -13.69 7.87 -9.85
CA ALA A 118 -13.47 6.66 -9.06
C ALA A 118 -12.00 6.24 -9.08
N VAL A 119 -11.33 6.29 -10.23
CA VAL A 119 -9.89 6.00 -10.35
C VAL A 119 -9.07 7.02 -9.57
N ASP A 120 -9.39 8.30 -9.67
CA ASP A 120 -8.74 9.38 -8.92
C ASP A 120 -8.94 9.24 -7.41
N ALA A 121 -10.11 8.75 -6.98
CA ALA A 121 -10.40 8.42 -5.59
C ALA A 121 -9.60 7.20 -5.06
N GLY A 122 -8.92 6.45 -5.95
CA GLY A 122 -8.07 5.32 -5.58
C GLY A 122 -8.68 3.94 -5.79
N VAL A 123 -9.75 3.83 -6.59
CA VAL A 123 -10.26 2.52 -7.03
C VAL A 123 -9.21 1.83 -7.88
N SER A 124 -8.82 0.62 -7.48
CA SER A 124 -7.76 -0.16 -8.13
C SER A 124 -8.25 -0.91 -9.36
N ALA A 125 -9.55 -1.26 -9.39
CA ALA A 125 -10.21 -1.86 -10.54
C ALA A 125 -11.69 -1.47 -10.53
N TYR A 126 -12.19 -0.98 -11.66
CA TYR A 126 -13.60 -0.67 -11.91
C TYR A 126 -14.15 -1.68 -12.92
N LEU A 127 -15.24 -2.34 -12.59
CA LEU A 127 -15.81 -3.43 -13.36
C LEU A 127 -17.27 -3.15 -13.66
N MET A 128 -17.61 -3.17 -14.94
CA MET A 128 -18.99 -3.02 -15.39
C MET A 128 -19.83 -4.25 -15.08
N GLY A 129 -21.02 -4.02 -14.56
CA GLY A 129 -21.99 -5.05 -14.22
C GLY A 129 -21.79 -5.64 -12.82
N SER A 130 -22.62 -6.63 -12.50
CA SER A 130 -22.62 -7.26 -11.18
C SER A 130 -21.49 -8.30 -11.02
N PHE A 131 -21.25 -8.65 -9.78
CA PHE A 131 -20.28 -9.66 -9.36
C PHE A 131 -20.48 -11.02 -10.07
N ASP A 132 -19.42 -11.53 -10.69
CA ASP A 132 -19.35 -12.88 -11.26
C ASP A 132 -18.39 -13.75 -10.41
N ALA A 133 -18.94 -14.76 -9.77
CA ALA A 133 -18.21 -15.68 -8.89
C ALA A 133 -16.99 -16.34 -9.55
N ASN A 134 -17.06 -16.65 -10.86
CA ASN A 134 -15.96 -17.30 -11.58
C ASN A 134 -14.81 -16.35 -11.86
N ARG A 135 -15.06 -15.05 -11.83
CA ARG A 135 -14.08 -13.99 -12.14
C ARG A 135 -13.49 -13.33 -10.90
N VAL A 136 -14.08 -13.55 -9.74
CA VAL A 136 -13.70 -12.85 -8.51
C VAL A 136 -12.25 -13.06 -8.13
N LYS A 137 -11.78 -14.30 -8.14
CA LYS A 137 -10.39 -14.60 -7.76
C LYS A 137 -9.38 -13.91 -8.68
N PRO A 138 -9.44 -14.06 -10.01
CA PRO A 138 -8.55 -13.34 -10.91
C PRO A 138 -8.59 -11.81 -10.73
N VAL A 139 -9.77 -11.25 -10.51
CA VAL A 139 -9.95 -9.81 -10.31
C VAL A 139 -9.26 -9.35 -9.01
N ILE A 140 -9.47 -10.06 -7.91
CA ILE A 140 -8.81 -9.75 -6.63
C ILE A 140 -7.29 -9.85 -6.76
N ASP A 141 -6.79 -10.94 -7.35
CA ASP A 141 -5.35 -11.18 -7.52
C ASP A 141 -4.71 -10.05 -8.37
N VAL A 142 -5.35 -9.64 -9.45
CA VAL A 142 -4.89 -8.54 -10.32
C VAL A 142 -4.94 -7.20 -9.58
N ALA A 143 -6.05 -6.89 -8.89
CA ALA A 143 -6.20 -5.63 -8.16
C ALA A 143 -5.13 -5.48 -7.06
N ILE A 144 -4.89 -6.54 -6.29
CA ILE A 144 -3.83 -6.53 -5.26
C ILE A 144 -2.44 -6.36 -5.90
N ALA A 145 -2.16 -7.05 -7.01
CA ALA A 145 -0.87 -6.95 -7.69
C ALA A 145 -0.63 -5.53 -8.26
N GLN A 146 -1.63 -4.96 -8.92
CA GLN A 146 -1.57 -3.58 -9.45
C GLN A 146 -1.39 -2.56 -8.33
N PHE A 147 -2.17 -2.68 -7.25
CA PHE A 147 -2.06 -1.80 -6.09
C PHE A 147 -0.65 -1.84 -5.48
N LYS A 148 -0.08 -3.03 -5.27
CA LYS A 148 1.29 -3.17 -4.75
C LYS A 148 2.33 -2.53 -5.67
N SER A 149 2.20 -2.71 -6.97
CA SER A 149 3.08 -2.10 -7.96
C SER A 149 3.01 -0.58 -7.92
N PHE A 150 1.80 -0.02 -7.87
CA PHE A 150 1.57 1.42 -7.78
C PHE A 150 2.13 2.02 -6.47
N GLN A 151 1.89 1.36 -5.33
CA GLN A 151 2.43 1.78 -4.04
C GLN A 151 3.96 1.76 -4.01
N SER A 152 4.59 0.74 -4.60
CA SER A 152 6.04 0.65 -4.71
C SER A 152 6.62 1.79 -5.55
N LEU A 153 5.96 2.14 -6.67
CA LEU A 153 6.36 3.26 -7.51
C LEU A 153 6.21 4.60 -6.78
N ARG A 154 5.09 4.83 -6.10
CA ARG A 154 4.84 6.03 -5.30
C ARG A 154 5.91 6.19 -4.21
N GLN A 155 6.22 5.14 -3.48
CA GLN A 155 7.25 5.16 -2.45
C GLN A 155 8.65 5.45 -3.02
N ALA A 156 8.99 4.90 -4.18
CA ALA A 156 10.25 5.18 -4.87
C ALA A 156 10.35 6.65 -5.30
N LEU A 157 9.25 7.22 -5.82
CA LEU A 157 9.17 8.64 -6.17
C LEU A 157 9.34 9.55 -4.95
N ASP A 158 8.62 9.27 -3.86
CA ASP A 158 8.71 10.06 -2.62
C ASP A 158 10.11 10.00 -2.02
N THR A 159 10.74 8.82 -2.03
CA THR A 159 12.12 8.65 -1.57
C THR A 159 13.11 9.44 -2.43
N THR A 160 12.94 9.40 -3.74
CA THR A 160 13.82 10.12 -4.69
C THR A 160 13.64 11.63 -4.54
N ARG A 161 12.39 12.10 -4.43
CA ARG A 161 12.08 13.50 -4.20
C ARG A 161 12.70 14.01 -2.89
N GLY A 162 12.52 13.27 -1.80
CA GLY A 162 13.12 13.61 -0.50
C GLY A 162 14.66 13.67 -0.55
N ARG A 163 15.33 12.80 -1.34
CA ARG A 163 16.78 12.87 -1.56
C ARG A 163 17.18 14.14 -2.31
N LEU A 164 16.47 14.51 -3.37
CA LEU A 164 16.74 15.74 -4.13
C LEU A 164 16.55 16.98 -3.28
N GLU A 165 15.48 17.05 -2.49
CA GLU A 165 15.24 18.15 -1.56
C GLU A 165 16.35 18.25 -0.51
N SER A 166 16.80 17.11 0.05
CA SER A 166 17.91 17.05 1.00
C SER A 166 19.21 17.56 0.40
N LEU A 167 19.56 17.17 -0.83
CA LEU A 167 20.76 17.65 -1.52
C LEU A 167 20.68 19.15 -1.78
N SER A 168 19.53 19.64 -2.25
CA SER A 168 19.31 21.07 -2.51
C SER A 168 19.50 21.92 -1.25
N ILE A 169 18.95 21.47 -0.10
CA ILE A 169 19.08 22.18 1.18
C ILE A 169 20.55 22.17 1.67
N ILE A 170 21.25 21.04 1.55
CA ILE A 170 22.66 20.92 1.93
C ILE A 170 23.51 21.83 1.07
N ASP A 171 23.31 21.88 -0.25
CA ASP A 171 24.07 22.75 -1.15
C ASP A 171 23.79 24.24 -0.89
N LYS A 172 22.55 24.58 -0.57
CA LYS A 172 22.19 25.94 -0.16
C LYS A 172 22.87 26.34 1.14
N ALA A 173 22.90 25.45 2.14
CA ALA A 173 23.59 25.68 3.40
C ALA A 173 25.12 25.85 3.23
N LYS A 174 25.76 24.97 2.42
CA LYS A 174 27.18 25.12 2.07
C LYS A 174 27.46 26.46 1.42
N SER A 175 26.65 26.87 0.43
CA SER A 175 26.78 28.14 -0.26
C SER A 175 26.72 29.33 0.70
N LEU A 176 25.81 29.30 1.70
CA LEU A 176 25.73 30.35 2.72
C LEU A 176 26.97 30.38 3.62
N LEU A 177 27.46 29.23 4.06
CA LEU A 177 28.67 29.11 4.87
C LEU A 177 29.90 29.63 4.12
N ILE A 178 30.05 29.25 2.84
CA ILE A 178 31.13 29.73 1.99
C ILE A 178 31.07 31.27 1.87
N LYS A 179 29.88 31.83 1.60
CA LYS A 179 29.68 33.27 1.37
C LYS A 179 29.93 34.09 2.64
N GLN A 180 29.46 33.64 3.80
CA GLN A 180 29.51 34.42 5.04
C GLN A 180 30.81 34.20 5.83
N HIS A 181 31.33 32.96 5.84
CA HIS A 181 32.50 32.58 6.63
C HIS A 181 33.77 32.38 5.79
N LYS A 182 33.67 32.56 4.47
CA LYS A 182 34.77 32.35 3.50
C LYS A 182 35.37 30.93 3.56
N PHE A 183 34.56 29.95 3.94
CA PHE A 183 34.94 28.55 3.94
C PHE A 183 35.15 28.04 2.52
N THR A 184 36.03 27.05 2.38
CA THR A 184 36.06 26.18 1.21
C THR A 184 34.86 25.25 1.22
N GLU A 185 34.55 24.59 0.12
CA GLU A 185 33.46 23.62 0.03
C GLU A 185 33.65 22.44 1.02
N GLN A 186 34.89 21.99 1.19
CA GLN A 186 35.24 20.92 2.14
C GLN A 186 35.00 21.36 3.59
N GLU A 187 35.41 22.56 3.96
CA GLU A 187 35.20 23.13 5.29
C GLU A 187 33.71 23.32 5.59
N ALA A 188 32.94 23.84 4.63
CA ALA A 188 31.50 24.01 4.77
C ALA A 188 30.79 22.67 4.96
N HIS A 189 31.20 21.64 4.23
CA HIS A 189 30.67 20.28 4.40
C HIS A 189 31.03 19.69 5.76
N GLN A 190 32.28 19.86 6.22
CA GLN A 190 32.71 19.40 7.53
C GLN A 190 31.95 20.10 8.66
N GLN A 191 31.74 21.41 8.57
CA GLN A 191 30.94 22.17 9.54
C GLN A 191 29.51 21.67 9.65
N LEU A 192 28.84 21.41 8.52
CA LEU A 192 27.50 20.82 8.53
C LEU A 192 27.49 19.44 9.16
N ARG A 193 28.51 18.61 8.89
CA ARG A 193 28.64 17.26 9.47
C ARG A 193 28.86 17.32 10.97
N SER A 194 29.77 18.21 11.45
CA SER A 194 29.99 18.42 12.89
C SER A 194 28.68 18.85 13.56
N LEU A 195 28.01 19.86 13.02
CA LEU A 195 26.73 20.35 13.53
C LEU A 195 25.66 19.24 13.62
N SER A 196 25.58 18.37 12.60
CA SER A 196 24.63 17.26 12.61
C SER A 196 24.95 16.24 13.70
N MET A 197 26.23 15.94 13.95
CA MET A 197 26.69 15.01 14.97
C MET A 197 26.49 15.60 16.38
N ASP A 198 26.89 16.85 16.61
CA ASP A 198 26.82 17.51 17.89
C ASP A 198 25.36 17.73 18.37
N SER A 199 24.46 17.96 17.43
CA SER A 199 23.03 18.15 17.72
C SER A 199 22.19 16.87 17.61
N ASN A 200 22.80 15.71 17.28
CA ASN A 200 22.12 14.44 17.04
C ASN A 200 20.98 14.55 16.00
N GLN A 201 21.22 15.32 14.95
CA GLN A 201 20.28 15.58 13.85
C GLN A 201 20.80 14.97 12.54
N THR A 202 19.91 14.81 11.57
CA THR A 202 20.34 14.48 10.20
C THR A 202 21.06 15.64 9.56
N MET A 203 21.92 15.37 8.56
CA MET A 203 22.63 16.38 7.79
C MET A 203 21.65 17.40 7.12
N GLN A 204 20.48 16.92 6.70
CA GLN A 204 19.41 17.76 6.15
C GLN A 204 18.85 18.73 7.20
N GLN A 205 18.60 18.25 8.42
CA GLN A 205 18.08 19.08 9.52
C GLN A 205 19.11 20.14 9.94
N ALA A 206 20.38 19.76 10.04
CA ALA A 206 21.47 20.70 10.32
C ALA A 206 21.59 21.74 9.22
N ALA A 207 21.52 21.36 7.95
CA ALA A 207 21.53 22.27 6.81
C ALA A 207 20.32 23.20 6.82
N GLN A 208 19.12 22.71 7.15
CA GLN A 208 17.91 23.53 7.27
C GLN A 208 18.05 24.58 8.37
N SER A 209 18.66 24.23 9.51
CA SER A 209 18.96 25.18 10.59
C SER A 209 19.90 26.30 10.13
N VAL A 210 20.97 25.93 9.43
CA VAL A 210 21.91 26.91 8.83
C VAL A 210 21.20 27.83 7.84
N VAL A 211 20.39 27.28 6.93
CA VAL A 211 19.62 28.09 5.96
C VAL A 211 18.66 29.03 6.67
N THR A 212 18.01 28.58 7.75
CA THR A 212 17.06 29.41 8.50
C THR A 212 17.75 30.55 9.24
N ILE A 213 18.93 30.31 9.84
CA ILE A 213 19.68 31.28 10.61
C ILE A 213 20.39 32.28 9.69
N LEU A 214 21.12 31.76 8.70
CA LEU A 214 21.96 32.62 7.83
C LEU A 214 21.21 33.22 6.64
N GLY A 215 20.10 32.57 6.22
CA GLY A 215 19.29 33.05 5.10
C GLY A 215 18.41 34.27 5.43
N LYS A 216 18.19 34.59 6.74
CA LYS A 216 17.45 35.79 7.18
C LYS A 216 18.30 37.06 7.17
N ASN A 217 19.61 36.96 7.02
CA ASN A 217 20.54 38.08 7.09
C ASN A 217 21.02 38.57 5.69
N ASN A 218 20.25 38.26 4.64
CA ASN A 218 20.61 38.63 3.27
C ASN A 218 19.51 39.46 2.59
#